data_d8f976697fb52d13b80c5395778bd0d1
#
_entry.id   d8f976697fb52d13b80c5395778bd0d1
#
_cell.length_a   1.000
_cell.length_b   1.000
_cell.length_c   1.000
_cell.angle_alpha   90.00
_cell.angle_beta   90.00
_cell.angle_gamma   90.00
#
_symmetry.space_group_name_H-M   'P 1'
#
loop_
_entity.id
_entity.type
_entity.pdbx_description
1 polymer ?
#
loop_
_entity_poly.entity_id
_entity_poly.type
_entity_poly.pdbx_seq_one_letter_code
_entity_poly.pdbx_strand_id
1 'polypeptide(L)'
;MLYSATPETGVLRTSNRVEKLIAMTVENAASLLVQPPAMLLAAGRGERMRPLTDVTPKPLLKVQGVPLLQLHMQALLAAGVPRAVINTGWLGAQIPAYFGDEFVPQPDAGASAKLLLAYSAEPEKAFETAGGISRALPQLDRVFWLAAGDVYAPDFSFAAKASQAFAQSDELAHLWLVPNPAHNPRGDFGLSEDGKALDLPADDERPRYTYSTIALLKAELFASPWFDVQPGNPEGLRAPLAPLLRRAMQAGRVGASLYTGRWVDVGTPERLAELNQG
;
A
#
# COMPACT_ATOMS: atom_id res chain seq x y z
N MET A 1 -27.86 11.20 -74.61
CA MET A 1 -26.97 11.73 -73.52
C MET A 1 -27.64 11.37 -72.18
N LEU A 2 -27.19 10.33 -71.55
CA LEU A 2 -27.66 9.91 -70.20
C LEU A 2 -26.47 10.01 -69.26
N TYR A 3 -26.55 10.92 -68.30
CA TYR A 3 -25.58 11.10 -67.21
C TYR A 3 -25.87 10.04 -66.15
N SER A 4 -24.90 9.18 -65.90
CA SER A 4 -24.86 8.22 -64.79
C SER A 4 -24.09 8.88 -63.63
N ALA A 5 -24.75 9.19 -62.54
CA ALA A 5 -24.15 9.60 -61.29
C ALA A 5 -23.97 8.38 -60.38
N THR A 6 -22.76 8.05 -60.06
CA THR A 6 -22.40 7.06 -59.02
C THR A 6 -22.48 7.74 -57.63
N PRO A 7 -23.07 7.13 -56.58
CA PRO A 7 -23.03 7.68 -55.25
C PRO A 7 -21.71 7.36 -54.57
N GLU A 8 -21.04 8.40 -54.08
CA GLU A 8 -19.79 8.29 -53.31
C GLU A 8 -20.01 7.63 -51.95
N THR A 9 -19.11 6.74 -51.67
CA THR A 9 -19.01 5.94 -50.43
C THR A 9 -18.59 6.79 -49.24
N GLY A 10 -19.54 7.45 -48.56
CA GLY A 10 -19.32 8.22 -47.31
C GLY A 10 -19.46 7.40 -46.03
N VAL A 11 -19.90 6.14 -46.07
CA VAL A 11 -20.32 5.39 -44.88
C VAL A 11 -19.16 4.64 -44.20
N LEU A 12 -18.07 4.35 -44.88
CA LEU A 12 -16.97 3.54 -44.35
C LEU A 12 -15.97 4.27 -43.43
N ARG A 13 -15.95 5.62 -43.42
CA ARG A 13 -15.01 6.40 -42.58
C ARG A 13 -15.52 6.70 -41.17
N THR A 14 -16.82 6.68 -40.95
CA THR A 14 -17.44 6.94 -39.64
C THR A 14 -17.40 5.74 -38.74
N SER A 15 -17.52 4.51 -39.26
CA SER A 15 -17.46 3.24 -38.48
C SER A 15 -16.10 3.06 -37.80
N ASN A 16 -15.01 3.28 -38.50
CA ASN A 16 -13.65 3.07 -37.98
C ASN A 16 -13.27 4.07 -36.87
N ARG A 17 -13.87 5.25 -36.86
CA ARG A 17 -13.64 6.27 -35.81
C ARG A 17 -14.43 5.95 -34.54
N VAL A 18 -15.64 5.44 -34.67
CA VAL A 18 -16.51 5.02 -33.55
C VAL A 18 -15.94 3.76 -32.91
N GLU A 19 -15.50 2.78 -33.71
CA GLU A 19 -14.85 1.56 -33.19
C GLU A 19 -13.54 1.88 -32.46
N LYS A 20 -12.74 2.80 -32.99
CA LYS A 20 -11.52 3.27 -32.32
C LYS A 20 -11.81 4.02 -31.00
N LEU A 21 -12.88 4.83 -31.00
CA LEU A 21 -13.32 5.53 -29.79
C LEU A 21 -13.85 4.55 -28.73
N ILE A 22 -14.62 3.56 -29.16
CA ILE A 22 -15.12 2.49 -28.27
C ILE A 22 -13.95 1.66 -27.75
N ALA A 23 -12.99 1.26 -28.57
CA ALA A 23 -11.79 0.53 -28.17
C ALA A 23 -10.96 1.35 -27.17
N MET A 24 -10.71 2.62 -27.43
CA MET A 24 -10.02 3.53 -26.49
C MET A 24 -10.79 3.73 -25.19
N THR A 25 -12.12 3.75 -25.24
CA THR A 25 -12.97 3.89 -24.05
C THR A 25 -12.99 2.59 -23.24
N VAL A 26 -12.98 1.42 -23.90
CA VAL A 26 -12.92 0.11 -23.25
C VAL A 26 -11.53 -0.16 -22.69
N GLU A 27 -10.46 0.20 -23.39
CA GLU A 27 -9.08 0.15 -22.86
C GLU A 27 -8.88 1.09 -21.67
N ASN A 28 -9.41 2.32 -21.73
CA ASN A 28 -9.41 3.25 -20.60
C ASN A 28 -10.29 2.73 -19.43
N ALA A 29 -11.44 2.13 -19.72
CA ALA A 29 -12.30 1.56 -18.69
C ALA A 29 -11.66 0.30 -18.05
N ALA A 30 -10.99 -0.54 -18.84
CA ALA A 30 -10.25 -1.70 -18.32
C ALA A 30 -9.02 -1.26 -17.52
N SER A 31 -8.30 -0.22 -17.97
CA SER A 31 -7.20 0.39 -17.21
C SER A 31 -7.65 1.04 -15.89
N LEU A 32 -8.90 1.49 -15.81
CA LEU A 32 -9.52 2.06 -14.60
C LEU A 32 -9.94 1.00 -13.57
N LEU A 33 -9.91 -0.29 -13.94
CA LEU A 33 -10.34 -1.40 -13.07
C LEU A 33 -9.15 -2.17 -12.44
N VAL A 34 -7.93 -1.95 -12.90
CA VAL A 34 -6.75 -2.64 -12.36
C VAL A 34 -6.33 -1.98 -11.05
N GLN A 35 -6.36 -2.75 -9.96
CA GLN A 35 -5.81 -2.33 -8.68
C GLN A 35 -4.30 -2.09 -8.79
N PRO A 36 -3.77 -1.02 -8.15
CA PRO A 36 -2.32 -0.83 -8.08
C PRO A 36 -1.68 -1.93 -7.23
N PRO A 37 -0.37 -2.19 -7.42
CA PRO A 37 0.36 -3.13 -6.58
C PRO A 37 0.40 -2.66 -5.13
N ALA A 38 0.79 -3.55 -4.23
CA ALA A 38 1.01 -3.23 -2.83
C ALA A 38 2.48 -3.35 -2.46
N MET A 39 2.93 -2.56 -1.50
CA MET A 39 4.16 -2.77 -0.76
C MET A 39 3.82 -3.20 0.67
N LEU A 40 4.38 -4.32 1.10
CA LEU A 40 4.26 -4.85 2.46
C LEU A 40 5.59 -4.68 3.18
N LEU A 41 5.59 -3.93 4.28
CA LEU A 41 6.79 -3.64 5.07
C LEU A 41 7.09 -4.81 6.01
N ALA A 42 8.22 -5.49 5.79
CA ALA A 42 8.60 -6.70 6.50
C ALA A 42 10.10 -6.75 6.91
N ALA A 43 10.87 -5.66 6.70
CA ALA A 43 12.31 -5.64 6.95
C ALA A 43 12.71 -5.41 8.42
N GLY A 44 11.76 -5.01 9.28
CA GLY A 44 12.03 -4.60 10.66
C GLY A 44 12.57 -5.75 11.55
N ARG A 45 13.52 -5.41 12.46
CA ARG A 45 14.10 -6.36 13.42
C ARG A 45 13.10 -6.89 14.45
N GLY A 46 12.07 -6.08 14.80
CA GLY A 46 11.08 -6.47 15.81
C GLY A 46 11.66 -6.63 17.22
N GLU A 47 12.56 -5.77 17.65
CA GLU A 47 13.31 -5.91 18.91
C GLU A 47 12.41 -6.07 20.16
N ARG A 48 11.29 -5.35 20.19
CA ARG A 48 10.31 -5.44 21.30
C ARG A 48 9.57 -6.77 21.37
N MET A 49 9.66 -7.60 20.30
CA MET A 49 9.05 -8.93 20.23
C MET A 49 9.99 -10.06 20.67
N ARG A 50 11.22 -9.75 21.12
CA ARG A 50 12.16 -10.76 21.61
C ARG A 50 11.61 -11.48 22.84
N PRO A 51 11.86 -12.79 22.98
CA PRO A 51 12.77 -13.63 22.18
C PRO A 51 12.15 -14.20 20.88
N LEU A 52 10.85 -13.98 20.59
CA LEU A 52 10.16 -14.57 19.44
C LEU A 52 10.85 -14.20 18.10
N THR A 53 11.31 -12.97 17.98
CA THR A 53 11.96 -12.46 16.77
C THR A 53 13.46 -12.78 16.68
N ASP A 54 13.99 -13.54 17.60
CA ASP A 54 15.37 -14.03 17.47
C ASP A 54 15.47 -15.17 16.45
N VAL A 55 14.38 -15.91 16.24
CA VAL A 55 14.33 -17.08 15.36
C VAL A 55 13.29 -17.00 14.24
N THR A 56 12.28 -16.13 14.37
CA THR A 56 11.21 -15.95 13.38
C THR A 56 11.04 -14.47 13.07
N PRO A 57 11.08 -14.02 11.79
CA PRO A 57 10.84 -12.62 11.48
C PRO A 57 9.42 -12.26 11.88
N LYS A 58 9.23 -11.03 12.42
CA LYS A 58 7.96 -10.56 12.98
C LYS A 58 6.74 -10.79 12.06
N PRO A 59 6.82 -10.54 10.72
CA PRO A 59 5.69 -10.77 9.82
C PRO A 59 5.25 -12.22 9.68
N LEU A 60 6.07 -13.19 10.11
CA LEU A 60 5.72 -14.62 10.15
C LEU A 60 5.17 -15.08 11.51
N LEU A 61 5.13 -14.21 12.53
CA LEU A 61 4.43 -14.51 13.77
C LEU A 61 2.93 -14.66 13.51
N LYS A 62 2.29 -15.60 14.23
CA LYS A 62 0.94 -16.04 13.90
C LYS A 62 -0.10 -15.46 14.86
N VAL A 63 -1.20 -14.98 14.31
CA VAL A 63 -2.46 -14.69 15.01
C VAL A 63 -3.45 -15.77 14.61
N GLN A 64 -3.98 -16.52 15.59
CA GLN A 64 -4.92 -17.62 15.36
C GLN A 64 -4.42 -18.63 14.29
N GLY A 65 -3.13 -18.94 14.33
CA GLY A 65 -2.48 -19.89 13.42
C GLY A 65 -2.06 -19.33 12.06
N VAL A 66 -2.44 -18.09 11.71
CA VAL A 66 -2.14 -17.43 10.40
C VAL A 66 -1.03 -16.38 10.57
N PRO A 67 0.04 -16.39 9.76
CA PRO A 67 1.05 -15.34 9.78
C PRO A 67 0.45 -13.94 9.57
N LEU A 68 0.97 -12.95 10.30
CA LEU A 68 0.51 -11.55 10.17
C LEU A 68 0.56 -11.05 8.73
N LEU A 69 1.66 -11.31 8.03
CA LEU A 69 1.84 -10.91 6.64
C LEU A 69 0.81 -11.57 5.71
N GLN A 70 0.44 -12.82 5.98
CA GLN A 70 -0.53 -13.57 5.18
C GLN A 70 -1.93 -12.95 5.26
N LEU A 71 -2.31 -12.36 6.39
CA LEU A 71 -3.60 -11.68 6.53
C LEU A 71 -3.73 -10.51 5.56
N HIS A 72 -2.66 -9.72 5.40
CA HIS A 72 -2.63 -8.66 4.40
C HIS A 72 -2.69 -9.21 2.97
N MET A 73 -1.95 -10.29 2.68
CA MET A 73 -2.00 -10.91 1.34
C MET A 73 -3.39 -11.41 0.99
N GLN A 74 -4.11 -12.01 1.94
CA GLN A 74 -5.50 -12.45 1.76
C GLN A 74 -6.42 -11.26 1.45
N ALA A 75 -6.31 -10.17 2.21
CA ALA A 75 -7.10 -8.96 2.00
C ALA A 75 -6.79 -8.27 0.65
N LEU A 76 -5.52 -8.21 0.25
CA LEU A 76 -5.08 -7.68 -1.04
C LEU A 76 -5.63 -8.52 -2.20
N LEU A 77 -5.51 -9.84 -2.10
CA LEU A 77 -6.02 -10.75 -3.12
C LEU A 77 -7.54 -10.65 -3.26
N ALA A 78 -8.27 -10.61 -2.14
CA ALA A 78 -9.73 -10.43 -2.12
C ALA A 78 -10.15 -9.09 -2.76
N ALA A 79 -9.31 -8.05 -2.66
CA ALA A 79 -9.51 -6.77 -3.30
C ALA A 79 -9.10 -6.71 -4.79
N GLY A 80 -8.57 -7.81 -5.34
CA GLY A 80 -8.11 -7.87 -6.73
C GLY A 80 -6.76 -7.20 -6.99
N VAL A 81 -5.94 -6.99 -5.96
CA VAL A 81 -4.56 -6.49 -6.13
C VAL A 81 -3.73 -7.59 -6.80
N PRO A 82 -3.05 -7.29 -7.93
CA PRO A 82 -2.41 -8.34 -8.73
C PRO A 82 -1.04 -8.77 -8.18
N ARG A 83 -0.38 -7.88 -7.43
CA ARG A 83 1.03 -8.05 -7.07
C ARG A 83 1.36 -7.34 -5.75
N ALA A 84 2.23 -7.96 -4.94
CA ALA A 84 2.81 -7.34 -3.75
C ALA A 84 4.34 -7.38 -3.81
N VAL A 85 4.98 -6.28 -3.42
CA VAL A 85 6.43 -6.18 -3.18
C VAL A 85 6.64 -6.19 -1.67
N ILE A 86 7.46 -7.12 -1.19
CA ILE A 86 7.73 -7.31 0.24
C ILE A 86 9.19 -6.92 0.48
N ASN A 87 9.45 -5.88 1.30
CA ASN A 87 10.82 -5.64 1.70
C ASN A 87 11.21 -6.64 2.81
N THR A 88 12.43 -7.13 2.73
CA THR A 88 12.96 -8.13 3.65
C THR A 88 14.30 -7.68 4.22
N GLY A 89 14.51 -7.86 5.51
CA GLY A 89 15.74 -7.47 6.20
C GLY A 89 16.15 -8.52 7.23
N TRP A 90 15.85 -8.29 8.50
CA TRP A 90 16.13 -9.25 9.57
C TRP A 90 15.46 -10.61 9.35
N LEU A 91 16.25 -11.69 9.35
CA LEU A 91 15.80 -13.05 9.02
C LEU A 91 15.04 -13.10 7.67
N GLY A 92 15.34 -12.16 6.78
CA GLY A 92 14.55 -11.87 5.58
C GLY A 92 14.41 -13.05 4.63
N ALA A 93 15.38 -13.97 4.58
CA ALA A 93 15.32 -15.17 3.75
C ALA A 93 14.18 -16.14 4.12
N GLN A 94 13.70 -16.09 5.36
CA GLN A 94 12.59 -16.94 5.79
C GLN A 94 11.25 -16.56 5.14
N ILE A 95 11.07 -15.29 4.73
CA ILE A 95 9.81 -14.83 4.14
C ILE A 95 9.60 -15.43 2.73
N PRO A 96 10.52 -15.28 1.75
CA PRO A 96 10.38 -15.96 0.47
C PRO A 96 10.44 -17.49 0.59
N ALA A 97 11.17 -18.05 1.54
CA ALA A 97 11.17 -19.49 1.79
C ALA A 97 9.79 -20.00 2.25
N TYR A 98 9.01 -19.17 2.96
CA TYR A 98 7.68 -19.52 3.44
C TYR A 98 6.58 -19.34 2.37
N PHE A 99 6.61 -18.24 1.62
CA PHE A 99 5.53 -17.87 0.69
C PHE A 99 5.82 -18.17 -0.77
N GLY A 100 7.08 -18.33 -1.19
CA GLY A 100 7.45 -18.45 -2.60
C GLY A 100 7.23 -17.17 -3.38
N ASP A 101 6.99 -17.30 -4.69
CA ASP A 101 6.80 -16.17 -5.63
C ASP A 101 5.32 -15.88 -5.91
N GLU A 102 4.41 -16.68 -5.38
CA GLU A 102 2.97 -16.58 -5.57
C GLU A 102 2.25 -16.94 -4.28
N PHE A 103 1.29 -16.13 -3.89
CA PHE A 103 0.36 -16.48 -2.82
C PHE A 103 -0.98 -16.91 -3.42
N VAL A 104 -1.37 -18.16 -3.12
CA VAL A 104 -2.65 -18.76 -3.51
C VAL A 104 -3.38 -19.09 -2.21
N PRO A 105 -4.63 -18.63 -2.00
CA PRO A 105 -5.44 -19.10 -0.88
C PRO A 105 -5.68 -20.61 -1.02
N GLN A 106 -6.01 -21.27 0.08
CA GLN A 106 -6.18 -22.74 0.09
C GLN A 106 -7.08 -23.23 -1.06
N PRO A 107 -6.78 -24.41 -1.66
CA PRO A 107 -7.36 -24.89 -2.92
C PRO A 107 -8.87 -25.09 -2.95
N ASP A 108 -9.55 -25.14 -1.80
CA ASP A 108 -10.98 -25.44 -1.69
C ASP A 108 -11.92 -24.32 -2.16
N ALA A 109 -11.40 -23.16 -2.52
CA ALA A 109 -12.21 -22.00 -2.89
C ALA A 109 -12.51 -21.89 -4.39
N GLY A 110 -12.07 -22.82 -5.26
CA GLY A 110 -12.33 -22.76 -6.71
C GLY A 110 -11.76 -21.51 -7.41
N ALA A 111 -10.96 -20.70 -6.73
CA ALA A 111 -10.45 -19.44 -7.22
C ALA A 111 -9.07 -19.63 -7.85
N SER A 112 -8.98 -19.38 -9.17
CA SER A 112 -7.71 -19.29 -9.90
C SER A 112 -6.96 -17.97 -9.63
N ALA A 113 -7.44 -17.12 -8.71
CA ALA A 113 -6.81 -15.86 -8.38
C ALA A 113 -5.57 -16.07 -7.51
N LYS A 114 -4.47 -15.45 -7.92
CA LYS A 114 -3.19 -15.47 -7.20
C LYS A 114 -2.66 -14.05 -7.03
N LEU A 115 -1.93 -13.81 -5.93
CA LEU A 115 -1.15 -12.59 -5.72
C LEU A 115 0.30 -12.90 -6.06
N LEU A 116 0.87 -12.21 -7.05
CA LEU A 116 2.28 -12.34 -7.37
C LEU A 116 3.12 -11.66 -6.30
N LEU A 117 4.20 -12.31 -5.86
CA LEU A 117 5.08 -11.80 -4.82
C LEU A 117 6.46 -11.48 -5.42
N ALA A 118 6.96 -10.31 -5.08
CA ALA A 118 8.32 -9.89 -5.37
C ALA A 118 8.99 -9.44 -4.07
N TYR A 119 10.30 -9.54 -4.00
CA TYR A 119 11.04 -9.24 -2.78
C TYR A 119 12.09 -8.15 -3.01
N SER A 120 12.10 -7.17 -2.10
CA SER A 120 13.11 -6.09 -2.08
C SER A 120 14.01 -6.28 -0.86
N ALA A 121 15.16 -6.92 -1.06
CA ALA A 121 16.08 -7.22 0.03
C ALA A 121 16.78 -5.94 0.54
N GLU A 122 16.80 -5.79 1.85
CA GLU A 122 17.54 -4.77 2.58
C GLU A 122 18.64 -5.43 3.42
N PRO A 123 19.70 -4.70 3.81
CA PRO A 123 20.68 -5.22 4.77
C PRO A 123 20.00 -5.43 6.15
N GLU A 124 20.66 -6.15 7.06
CA GLU A 124 20.14 -6.38 8.42
C GLU A 124 19.80 -5.09 9.18
N LYS A 125 20.52 -3.99 8.91
CA LYS A 125 20.12 -2.66 9.34
C LYS A 125 19.20 -2.07 8.29
N ALA A 126 17.92 -2.26 8.47
CA ALA A 126 16.87 -1.77 7.56
C ALA A 126 17.05 -0.27 7.22
N PHE A 127 16.63 0.10 6.01
CA PHE A 127 16.73 1.48 5.49
C PHE A 127 15.70 2.44 6.09
N GLU A 128 14.92 2.02 7.08
CA GLU A 128 13.72 2.68 7.55
C GLU A 128 12.66 2.79 6.45
N THR A 129 11.48 3.35 6.77
CA THR A 129 10.34 3.18 5.87
C THR A 129 10.52 3.84 4.51
N ALA A 130 10.95 5.12 4.47
CA ALA A 130 11.12 5.82 3.19
C ALA A 130 12.30 5.28 2.39
N GLY A 131 13.40 4.93 3.05
CA GLY A 131 14.56 4.33 2.40
C GLY A 131 14.24 2.95 1.80
N GLY A 132 13.47 2.13 2.51
CA GLY A 132 12.98 0.82 2.05
C GLY A 132 12.00 0.93 0.89
N ILE A 133 11.07 1.90 0.95
CA ILE A 133 10.16 2.18 -0.18
C ILE A 133 10.96 2.62 -1.39
N SER A 134 11.92 3.55 -1.24
CA SER A 134 12.77 4.00 -2.35
C SER A 134 13.57 2.85 -2.98
N ARG A 135 14.01 1.87 -2.17
CA ARG A 135 14.63 0.64 -2.66
C ARG A 135 13.70 -0.19 -3.53
N ALA A 136 12.43 -0.28 -3.14
CA ALA A 136 11.42 -1.07 -3.83
C ALA A 136 10.77 -0.37 -5.05
N LEU A 137 10.90 0.97 -5.18
CA LEU A 137 10.25 1.76 -6.25
C LEU A 137 10.39 1.19 -7.66
N PRO A 138 11.54 0.64 -8.10
CA PRO A 138 11.67 0.03 -9.43
C PRO A 138 10.74 -1.17 -9.67
N GLN A 139 10.16 -1.74 -8.60
CA GLN A 139 9.24 -2.87 -8.64
C GLN A 139 7.78 -2.44 -8.38
N LEU A 140 7.53 -1.16 -8.12
CA LEU A 140 6.22 -0.58 -7.85
C LEU A 140 5.74 0.26 -9.03
N ASP A 141 4.43 0.51 -9.09
CA ASP A 141 3.85 1.43 -10.07
C ASP A 141 3.82 2.87 -9.53
N ARG A 142 3.34 3.81 -10.35
CA ARG A 142 3.18 5.21 -9.96
C ARG A 142 2.33 5.36 -8.69
N VAL A 143 1.27 4.56 -8.56
CA VAL A 143 0.40 4.47 -7.38
C VAL A 143 0.54 3.08 -6.80
N PHE A 144 0.64 2.98 -5.48
CA PHE A 144 0.70 1.70 -4.78
C PHE A 144 0.10 1.78 -3.38
N TRP A 145 -0.43 0.65 -2.92
CA TRP A 145 -0.79 0.46 -1.53
C TRP A 145 0.45 0.25 -0.68
N LEU A 146 0.41 0.75 0.55
CA LEU A 146 1.40 0.45 1.59
C LEU A 146 0.69 -0.17 2.78
N ALA A 147 1.24 -1.23 3.37
CA ALA A 147 0.83 -1.74 4.67
C ALA A 147 2.04 -2.30 5.43
N ALA A 148 2.06 -2.08 6.75
CA ALA A 148 3.06 -2.71 7.60
C ALA A 148 2.67 -4.16 7.90
N GLY A 149 3.60 -5.11 7.67
CA GLY A 149 3.37 -6.54 7.84
C GLY A 149 3.26 -7.02 9.29
N ASP A 150 3.25 -6.10 10.24
CA ASP A 150 3.13 -6.32 11.67
C ASP A 150 1.83 -5.74 12.28
N VAL A 151 0.92 -5.30 11.42
CA VAL A 151 -0.39 -4.79 11.80
C VAL A 151 -1.46 -5.87 11.59
N TYR A 152 -2.34 -5.99 12.57
CA TYR A 152 -3.54 -6.81 12.49
C TYR A 152 -4.75 -5.91 12.23
N ALA A 153 -5.30 -5.97 11.02
CA ALA A 153 -6.47 -5.20 10.59
C ALA A 153 -7.38 -6.09 9.71
N PRO A 154 -8.06 -7.09 10.31
CA PRO A 154 -8.75 -8.16 9.57
C PRO A 154 -9.90 -7.65 8.70
N ASP A 155 -10.53 -6.55 9.10
CA ASP A 155 -11.69 -5.98 8.41
C ASP A 155 -11.30 -4.86 7.42
N PHE A 156 -9.99 -4.60 7.25
CA PHE A 156 -9.55 -3.55 6.33
C PHE A 156 -9.70 -3.99 4.87
N SER A 157 -10.39 -3.15 4.09
CA SER A 157 -10.57 -3.39 2.65
C SER A 157 -9.69 -2.48 1.82
N PHE A 158 -8.84 -3.06 0.96
CA PHE A 158 -8.05 -2.36 -0.05
C PHE A 158 -8.93 -1.99 -1.27
N ALA A 159 -9.92 -1.11 -1.05
CA ALA A 159 -10.99 -0.84 -2.00
C ALA A 159 -10.49 -0.20 -3.31
N ALA A 160 -10.85 -0.78 -4.47
CA ALA A 160 -10.51 -0.25 -5.79
C ALA A 160 -10.98 1.19 -5.99
N LYS A 161 -12.16 1.53 -5.46
CA LYS A 161 -12.69 2.91 -5.51
C LYS A 161 -11.76 3.92 -4.84
N ALA A 162 -11.13 3.55 -3.71
CA ALA A 162 -10.20 4.42 -3.01
C ALA A 162 -8.92 4.65 -3.82
N SER A 163 -8.33 3.59 -4.40
CA SER A 163 -7.13 3.70 -5.23
C SER A 163 -7.38 4.49 -6.52
N GLN A 164 -8.55 4.36 -7.13
CA GLN A 164 -8.95 5.11 -8.31
C GLN A 164 -9.13 6.60 -8.01
N ALA A 165 -9.84 6.94 -6.94
CA ALA A 165 -10.02 8.32 -6.50
C ALA A 165 -8.67 8.97 -6.18
N PHE A 166 -7.80 8.27 -5.46
CA PHE A 166 -6.45 8.72 -5.13
C PHE A 166 -5.59 8.92 -6.38
N ALA A 167 -5.63 8.00 -7.35
CA ALA A 167 -4.87 8.12 -8.59
C ALA A 167 -5.20 9.40 -9.37
N GLN A 168 -6.45 9.83 -9.33
CA GLN A 168 -6.96 11.05 -10.00
C GLN A 168 -6.79 12.32 -9.18
N SER A 169 -6.54 12.22 -7.87
CA SER A 169 -6.33 13.38 -6.99
C SER A 169 -4.95 14.01 -7.19
N ASP A 170 -4.74 15.16 -6.61
CA ASP A 170 -3.44 15.82 -6.51
C ASP A 170 -2.63 15.37 -5.28
N GLU A 171 -3.19 14.50 -4.43
CA GLU A 171 -2.53 13.95 -3.25
C GLU A 171 -1.30 13.12 -3.62
N LEU A 172 -0.28 13.17 -2.77
CA LEU A 172 0.93 12.35 -2.83
C LEU A 172 0.85 11.13 -1.91
N ALA A 173 0.03 11.25 -0.88
CA ALA A 173 -0.29 10.18 0.05
C ALA A 173 -1.74 10.29 0.50
N HIS A 174 -2.39 9.15 0.78
CA HIS A 174 -3.65 9.08 1.50
C HIS A 174 -3.49 8.08 2.65
N LEU A 175 -3.70 8.54 3.89
CA LEU A 175 -3.43 7.79 5.10
C LEU A 175 -4.72 7.25 5.71
N TRP A 176 -4.70 6.03 6.22
CA TRP A 176 -5.75 5.59 7.13
C TRP A 176 -5.29 5.83 8.57
N LEU A 177 -6.07 6.65 9.28
CA LEU A 177 -5.88 6.98 10.68
C LEU A 177 -6.81 6.12 11.53
N VAL A 178 -6.39 5.81 12.75
CA VAL A 178 -7.18 5.02 13.70
C VAL A 178 -7.30 5.76 15.04
N PRO A 179 -8.32 5.47 15.86
CA PRO A 179 -8.36 5.93 17.24
C PRO A 179 -7.07 5.57 17.98
N ASN A 180 -6.63 6.43 18.89
CA ASN A 180 -5.35 6.27 19.56
C ASN A 180 -5.36 5.05 20.50
N PRO A 181 -4.48 4.09 20.28
CA PRO A 181 -4.30 2.98 21.23
C PRO A 181 -3.59 3.47 22.51
N ALA A 182 -3.70 2.69 23.58
CA ALA A 182 -3.13 3.03 24.90
C ALA A 182 -1.61 3.35 24.85
N HIS A 183 -0.88 2.76 23.93
CA HIS A 183 0.56 2.98 23.78
C HIS A 183 0.94 4.19 22.91
N ASN A 184 -0.02 4.81 22.20
CA ASN A 184 0.13 6.08 21.47
C ASN A 184 -1.01 7.05 21.79
N PRO A 185 -1.20 7.48 23.05
CA PRO A 185 -2.37 8.26 23.47
C PRO A 185 -2.40 9.66 22.83
N ARG A 186 -1.26 10.18 22.36
CA ARG A 186 -1.17 11.49 21.70
C ARG A 186 -1.50 11.47 20.21
N GLY A 187 -1.48 10.29 19.58
CA GLY A 187 -1.63 10.16 18.14
C GLY A 187 -0.46 10.78 17.34
N ASP A 188 -0.57 10.71 16.04
CA ASP A 188 0.48 11.14 15.10
C ASP A 188 0.06 12.38 14.30
N PHE A 189 -1.17 12.39 13.77
CA PHE A 189 -1.66 13.40 12.82
C PHE A 189 -3.10 13.82 13.14
N GLY A 190 -3.41 15.09 12.84
CA GLY A 190 -4.78 15.57 12.85
C GLY A 190 -5.52 15.17 11.56
N LEU A 191 -6.84 15.30 11.59
CA LEU A 191 -7.72 15.10 10.45
C LEU A 191 -8.63 16.32 10.32
N SER A 192 -8.60 16.96 9.14
CA SER A 192 -9.50 18.08 8.82
C SER A 192 -10.87 17.58 8.36
N GLU A 193 -11.88 18.45 8.37
CA GLU A 193 -13.24 18.15 7.93
C GLU A 193 -13.30 17.80 6.43
N ASP A 194 -12.40 18.35 5.61
CA ASP A 194 -12.27 18.07 4.17
C ASP A 194 -11.38 16.86 3.87
N GLY A 195 -11.00 16.07 4.88
CA GLY A 195 -10.28 14.81 4.69
C GLY A 195 -8.78 14.96 4.44
N LYS A 196 -8.14 16.03 4.93
CA LYS A 196 -6.69 16.21 4.89
C LYS A 196 -6.03 15.79 6.19
N ALA A 197 -4.88 15.12 6.06
CA ALA A 197 -4.01 14.88 7.21
C ALA A 197 -3.27 16.18 7.61
N LEU A 198 -3.19 16.44 8.90
CA LEU A 198 -2.61 17.66 9.44
C LEU A 198 -1.38 17.35 10.31
N ASP A 199 -0.28 18.04 10.03
CA ASP A 199 0.89 18.08 10.91
C ASP A 199 0.67 19.16 11.99
N LEU A 200 0.02 18.78 13.07
CA LEU A 200 -0.34 19.71 14.14
C LEU A 200 0.88 20.00 15.05
N PRO A 201 1.10 21.27 15.47
CA PRO A 201 2.07 21.61 16.52
C PRO A 201 1.77 20.89 17.84
N ALA A 202 2.77 20.71 18.69
CA ALA A 202 2.63 19.94 19.95
C ALA A 202 1.60 20.51 20.93
N ASP A 203 1.39 21.83 20.88
CA ASP A 203 0.46 22.61 21.67
C ASP A 203 -0.93 22.81 21.04
N ASP A 204 -1.16 22.23 19.86
CA ASP A 204 -2.46 22.29 19.19
C ASP A 204 -3.47 21.35 19.88
N GLU A 205 -4.63 21.90 20.25
CA GLU A 205 -5.67 21.20 21.00
C GLU A 205 -6.58 20.31 20.11
N ARG A 206 -6.47 20.43 18.78
CA ARG A 206 -7.25 19.60 17.87
C ARG A 206 -6.92 18.12 18.04
N PRO A 207 -7.89 17.23 17.86
CA PRO A 207 -7.67 15.79 18.03
C PRO A 207 -6.65 15.26 17.03
N ARG A 208 -5.77 14.39 17.49
CA ARG A 208 -4.86 13.58 16.67
C ARG A 208 -5.31 12.14 16.71
N TYR A 209 -4.95 11.44 15.66
CA TYR A 209 -5.20 10.02 15.48
C TYR A 209 -3.88 9.31 15.19
N THR A 210 -3.83 8.03 15.46
CA THR A 210 -2.66 7.21 15.16
C THR A 210 -2.66 6.84 13.67
N TYR A 211 -1.50 6.94 13.02
CA TYR A 211 -1.33 6.44 11.67
C TYR A 211 -1.31 4.91 11.69
N SER A 212 -2.26 4.28 10.99
CA SER A 212 -2.42 2.83 10.97
C SER A 212 -1.28 2.08 10.26
N THR A 213 -0.37 2.80 9.62
CA THR A 213 0.63 2.27 8.67
C THR A 213 0.02 1.63 7.42
N ILE A 214 -1.24 1.91 7.12
CA ILE A 214 -1.87 1.60 5.84
C ILE A 214 -2.07 2.90 5.08
N ALA A 215 -1.66 2.94 3.80
CA ALA A 215 -1.73 4.12 2.96
C ALA A 215 -1.84 3.77 1.47
N LEU A 216 -2.27 4.75 0.68
CA LEU A 216 -1.97 4.86 -0.74
C LEU A 216 -0.88 5.90 -0.92
N LEU A 217 0.11 5.60 -1.74
CA LEU A 217 1.24 6.48 -2.02
C LEU A 217 1.44 6.63 -3.52
N LYS A 218 1.95 7.80 -3.93
CA LYS A 218 2.48 8.03 -5.27
C LYS A 218 4.01 8.02 -5.27
N ALA A 219 4.61 7.45 -6.30
CA ALA A 219 6.06 7.43 -6.48
C ALA A 219 6.66 8.85 -6.47
N GLU A 220 5.89 9.86 -6.89
CA GLU A 220 6.28 11.27 -6.86
C GLU A 220 6.62 11.80 -5.46
N LEU A 221 6.07 11.21 -4.39
CA LEU A 221 6.45 11.56 -3.01
C LEU A 221 7.93 11.26 -2.73
N PHE A 222 8.50 10.29 -3.45
CA PHE A 222 9.88 9.82 -3.29
C PHE A 222 10.85 10.43 -4.32
N ALA A 223 10.44 11.49 -4.99
CA ALA A 223 11.25 12.25 -5.95
C ALA A 223 11.38 13.71 -5.53
N SER A 224 12.36 14.43 -6.10
CA SER A 224 12.49 15.89 -5.91
C SER A 224 11.18 16.60 -6.28
N PRO A 225 10.76 17.64 -5.56
CA PRO A 225 11.44 18.29 -4.42
C PRO A 225 11.15 17.66 -3.05
N TRP A 226 10.36 16.58 -2.98
CA TRP A 226 9.91 15.98 -1.73
C TRP A 226 10.99 15.14 -1.06
N PHE A 227 11.66 14.35 -1.85
CA PHE A 227 12.71 13.44 -1.42
C PHE A 227 13.78 13.31 -2.50
N ASP A 228 15.04 13.34 -2.11
CA ASP A 228 16.17 13.30 -3.03
C ASP A 228 16.93 11.98 -2.87
N VAL A 229 16.25 10.88 -3.16
CA VAL A 229 16.86 9.54 -3.17
C VAL A 229 16.56 8.88 -4.51
N GLN A 230 17.61 8.43 -5.17
CA GLN A 230 17.47 7.74 -6.44
C GLN A 230 16.62 6.47 -6.28
N PRO A 231 15.62 6.21 -7.16
CA PRO A 231 14.87 4.96 -7.15
C PRO A 231 15.79 3.74 -7.14
N GLY A 232 15.46 2.73 -6.31
CA GLY A 232 16.34 1.60 -6.05
C GLY A 232 17.30 1.81 -4.89
N ASN A 233 17.42 3.05 -4.38
CA ASN A 233 18.26 3.42 -3.23
C ASN A 233 19.64 2.74 -3.27
N PRO A 234 20.44 2.95 -4.33
CA PRO A 234 21.72 2.27 -4.52
C PRO A 234 22.74 2.60 -3.44
N GLU A 235 22.65 3.81 -2.86
CA GLU A 235 23.53 4.26 -1.79
C GLU A 235 23.15 3.71 -0.40
N GLY A 236 21.99 3.06 -0.28
CA GLY A 236 21.52 2.51 0.98
C GLY A 236 21.14 3.56 2.01
N LEU A 237 20.61 4.70 1.58
CA LEU A 237 20.20 5.79 2.45
C LEU A 237 19.07 5.33 3.39
N ARG A 238 19.26 5.58 4.68
CA ARG A 238 18.25 5.34 5.72
C ARG A 238 17.42 6.60 5.92
N ALA A 239 16.11 6.48 5.74
CA ALA A 239 15.21 7.61 5.90
C ALA A 239 13.83 7.16 6.44
N PRO A 240 13.31 7.83 7.49
CA PRO A 240 11.97 7.63 7.98
C PRO A 240 10.93 8.27 7.04
N LEU A 241 9.71 7.69 7.00
CA LEU A 241 8.62 8.20 6.16
C LEU A 241 7.96 9.47 6.74
N ALA A 242 7.88 9.57 8.07
CA ALA A 242 7.13 10.64 8.72
C ALA A 242 7.57 12.07 8.32
N PRO A 243 8.87 12.42 8.19
CA PRO A 243 9.29 13.74 7.72
C PRO A 243 8.81 14.06 6.29
N LEU A 244 8.77 13.06 5.39
CA LEU A 244 8.24 13.22 4.04
C LEU A 244 6.74 13.54 4.07
N LEU A 245 5.98 12.77 4.85
CA LEU A 245 4.55 12.99 5.01
C LEU A 245 4.27 14.39 5.58
N ARG A 246 5.01 14.82 6.61
CA ARG A 246 4.85 16.16 7.20
C ARG A 246 5.11 17.27 6.20
N ARG A 247 6.16 17.15 5.39
CA ARG A 247 6.44 18.11 4.30
C ARG A 247 5.30 18.16 3.28
N ALA A 248 4.78 17.01 2.88
CA ALA A 248 3.65 16.93 1.95
C ALA A 248 2.34 17.44 2.59
N MET A 249 2.11 17.21 3.89
CA MET A 249 0.96 17.78 4.64
C MET A 249 1.00 19.31 4.66
N GLN A 250 2.16 19.91 4.88
CA GLN A 250 2.33 21.37 4.86
C GLN A 250 1.98 21.98 3.51
N ALA A 251 2.11 21.21 2.43
CA ALA A 251 1.70 21.60 1.08
C ALA A 251 0.25 21.19 0.73
N GLY A 252 -0.53 20.65 1.68
CA GLY A 252 -1.90 20.19 1.45
C GLY A 252 -2.02 18.93 0.57
N ARG A 253 -0.92 18.18 0.38
CA ARG A 253 -0.82 17.05 -0.55
C ARG A 253 -1.02 15.68 0.11
N VAL A 254 -1.53 15.62 1.34
CA VAL A 254 -1.82 14.37 2.04
C VAL A 254 -3.27 14.33 2.47
N GLY A 255 -4.01 13.37 1.92
CA GLY A 255 -5.36 13.04 2.37
C GLY A 255 -5.35 12.06 3.53
N ALA A 256 -6.47 11.97 4.25
CA ALA A 256 -6.65 10.93 5.26
C ALA A 256 -8.11 10.54 5.43
N SER A 257 -8.32 9.30 5.87
CA SER A 257 -9.61 8.75 6.27
C SER A 257 -9.51 8.10 7.65
N LEU A 258 -10.54 8.24 8.47
CA LEU A 258 -10.61 7.55 9.75
C LEU A 258 -11.11 6.11 9.55
N TYR A 259 -10.30 5.14 9.98
CA TYR A 259 -10.67 3.73 10.03
C TYR A 259 -11.04 3.35 11.47
N THR A 260 -12.24 2.88 11.67
CA THR A 260 -12.81 2.52 12.98
C THR A 260 -13.00 1.02 13.16
N GLY A 261 -12.56 0.20 12.18
CA GLY A 261 -12.54 -1.26 12.31
C GLY A 261 -11.45 -1.75 13.26
N ARG A 262 -11.39 -3.06 13.49
CA ARG A 262 -10.38 -3.66 14.37
C ARG A 262 -8.98 -3.40 13.81
N TRP A 263 -8.13 -2.78 14.63
CA TRP A 263 -6.74 -2.49 14.30
C TRP A 263 -5.85 -2.67 15.53
N VAL A 264 -4.74 -3.41 15.38
CA VAL A 264 -3.75 -3.63 16.42
C VAL A 264 -2.35 -3.61 15.82
N ASP A 265 -1.48 -2.72 16.32
CA ASP A 265 -0.03 -2.83 16.13
C ASP A 265 0.48 -3.98 17.01
N VAL A 266 0.91 -5.06 16.40
CA VAL A 266 1.45 -6.24 17.10
C VAL A 266 2.90 -5.99 17.50
N GLY A 267 3.11 -5.00 18.36
CA GLY A 267 4.43 -4.49 18.73
C GLY A 267 5.08 -5.19 19.91
N THR A 268 4.36 -6.04 20.67
CA THR A 268 4.89 -6.76 21.82
C THR A 268 4.32 -8.18 21.92
N PRO A 269 5.02 -9.11 22.63
CA PRO A 269 4.52 -10.48 22.85
C PRO A 269 3.15 -10.52 23.53
N GLU A 270 2.87 -9.58 24.44
CA GLU A 270 1.60 -9.51 25.16
C GLU A 270 0.44 -9.23 24.21
N ARG A 271 0.58 -8.24 23.29
CA ARG A 271 -0.44 -7.93 22.28
C ARG A 271 -0.67 -9.11 21.32
N LEU A 272 0.40 -9.83 20.97
CA LEU A 272 0.26 -11.05 20.16
C LEU A 272 -0.51 -12.13 20.93
N ALA A 273 -0.24 -12.30 22.23
CA ALA A 273 -0.93 -13.26 23.07
C ALA A 273 -2.41 -12.91 23.22
N GLU A 274 -2.75 -11.64 23.44
CA GLU A 274 -4.15 -11.14 23.50
C GLU A 274 -4.93 -11.47 22.22
N LEU A 275 -4.32 -11.27 21.04
CA LEU A 275 -4.95 -11.62 19.75
C LEU A 275 -5.15 -13.12 19.56
N ASN A 276 -4.40 -13.96 20.26
CA ASN A 276 -4.52 -15.41 20.18
C ASN A 276 -5.48 -16.00 21.24
N GLN A 277 -5.92 -15.22 22.24
CA GLN A 277 -6.87 -15.64 23.27
C GLN A 277 -8.35 -15.37 22.91
N GLY A 278 -8.62 -14.49 21.95
CA GLY A 278 -9.96 -14.12 21.45
C GLY A 278 -10.23 -14.70 20.09
#